data_06c337331f53b98845b66e41cf343962
#
_entry.id   06c337331f53b98845b66e41cf343962
#
_cell.length_a   1.000
_cell.length_b   1.000
_cell.length_c   1.000
_cell.angle_alpha   90.00
_cell.angle_beta   90.00
_cell.angle_gamma   90.00
#
_symmetry.space_group_name_H-M   'P 1'
#
loop_
_entity.id
_entity.type
_entity.pdbx_description
1 polymer ?
#
loop_
_entity_poly.entity_id
_entity_poly.type
_entity_poly.pdbx_seq_one_letter_code
_entity_poly.pdbx_strand_id
1 'polypeptide(L)'
;MTIYALSTGPGVSGIAVVRVSGKEAAEVVKQLTGDDLPAPRVAVLKKLKNSNTNEMIDEGIVLWFPGPNSYTGEDLAEFHVHGSRAVVSALHSSISGIKNCRLAEPGEFTKLAFQNGKINLLKAESIADLVSAETEIQRKQAVEI
;
A
#
# COMPACT_ATOMS: atom_id res chain seq x y z
N MET A 1 11.54 -1.78 -8.78
CA MET A 1 10.39 -0.86 -8.89
C MET A 1 9.52 -1.00 -7.65
N THR A 2 9.13 0.10 -7.05
CA THR A 2 8.23 0.11 -5.90
C THR A 2 6.80 0.05 -6.40
N ILE A 3 5.97 -0.77 -5.76
CA ILE A 3 4.59 -0.96 -6.16
C ILE A 3 3.63 -0.49 -5.06
N TYR A 4 2.46 -0.03 -5.45
CA TYR A 4 1.42 0.37 -4.52
C TYR A 4 0.05 -0.09 -5.02
N ALA A 5 -0.85 -0.36 -4.10
CA ALA A 5 -2.25 -0.69 -4.41
C ALA A 5 -3.10 -0.67 -3.15
N LEU A 6 -4.39 -0.59 -3.35
CA LEU A 6 -5.37 -0.82 -2.31
C LEU A 6 -5.28 -2.28 -1.86
N SER A 7 -5.19 -2.51 -0.56
CA SER A 7 -5.09 -3.86 0.02
C SER A 7 -6.34 -4.31 0.77
N THR A 8 -7.34 -3.41 0.90
CA THR A 8 -8.63 -3.73 1.51
C THR A 8 -9.71 -3.82 0.46
N GLY A 9 -10.74 -4.60 0.76
CA GLY A 9 -11.91 -4.67 -0.10
C GLY A 9 -12.64 -3.32 -0.15
N PRO A 10 -13.38 -3.04 -1.23
CA PRO A 10 -14.08 -1.77 -1.35
C PRO A 10 -15.19 -1.66 -0.32
N GLY A 11 -15.16 -0.62 0.38
CA GLY A 11 -16.26 0.17 0.77
C GLY A 11 -17.19 -0.21 1.89
N VAL A 12 -17.06 -1.24 2.67
CA VAL A 12 -18.04 -1.44 3.73
C VAL A 12 -17.59 -0.87 5.07
N SER A 13 -16.30 -0.70 5.28
CA SER A 13 -15.73 -0.38 6.59
C SER A 13 -15.38 1.08 6.81
N GLY A 14 -15.54 1.95 5.83
CA GLY A 14 -15.11 3.33 5.97
C GLY A 14 -13.61 3.54 6.01
N ILE A 15 -12.81 2.49 6.00
CA ILE A 15 -11.35 2.54 6.02
C ILE A 15 -10.79 1.83 4.80
N ALA A 16 -9.84 2.48 4.12
CA ALA A 16 -9.06 1.89 3.05
C ALA A 16 -7.61 1.78 3.48
N VAL A 17 -6.95 0.69 3.12
CA VAL A 17 -5.52 0.52 3.35
C VAL A 17 -4.81 0.51 2.00
N VAL A 18 -3.93 1.47 1.81
CA VAL A 18 -3.04 1.50 0.64
C VAL A 18 -1.68 1.01 1.07
N ARG A 19 -1.18 -0.01 0.39
CA ARG A 19 0.10 -0.64 0.71
C ARG A 19 1.12 -0.25 -0.34
N VAL A 20 2.35 0.04 0.11
CA VAL A 20 3.48 0.41 -0.75
C VAL A 20 4.64 -0.49 -0.40
N SER A 21 5.22 -1.18 -1.38
CA SER A 21 6.31 -2.12 -1.16
C SER A 21 7.45 -1.89 -2.15
N GLY A 22 8.65 -1.78 -1.64
CA GLY A 22 9.86 -1.65 -2.45
C GLY A 22 10.85 -0.64 -1.91
N LYS A 23 11.88 -0.37 -2.69
CA LYS A 23 12.98 0.50 -2.28
C LYS A 23 12.55 1.94 -2.01
N GLU A 24 11.51 2.41 -2.66
CA GLU A 24 11.03 3.77 -2.52
C GLU A 24 9.96 3.93 -1.43
N ALA A 25 9.61 2.85 -0.72
CA ALA A 25 8.56 2.93 0.29
C ALA A 25 8.86 3.97 1.37
N ALA A 26 10.12 4.06 1.82
CA ALA A 26 10.53 5.08 2.79
C ALA A 26 10.34 6.49 2.24
N GLU A 27 10.72 6.71 0.99
CA GLU A 27 10.56 8.02 0.33
C GLU A 27 9.09 8.40 0.17
N VAL A 28 8.25 7.42 -0.14
CA VAL A 28 6.80 7.65 -0.22
C VAL A 28 6.26 8.15 1.11
N VAL A 29 6.63 7.51 2.21
CA VAL A 29 6.20 7.94 3.55
C VAL A 29 6.65 9.38 3.82
N LYS A 30 7.91 9.67 3.57
CA LYS A 30 8.46 11.01 3.83
C LYS A 30 7.78 12.09 2.98
N GLN A 31 7.53 11.81 1.72
CA GLN A 31 6.88 12.78 0.84
C GLN A 31 5.42 13.02 1.20
N LEU A 32 4.69 11.97 1.54
CA LEU A 32 3.28 12.11 1.88
C LEU A 32 3.06 12.75 3.25
N THR A 33 3.94 12.47 4.21
CA THR A 33 3.79 13.00 5.58
C THR A 33 4.55 14.31 5.79
N GLY A 34 5.61 14.54 5.04
CA GLY A 34 6.53 15.65 5.29
C GLY A 34 7.41 15.42 6.52
N ASP A 35 7.44 14.22 7.05
CA ASP A 35 8.17 13.85 8.26
C ASP A 35 9.07 12.64 8.02
N ASP A 36 9.95 12.36 9.00
CA ASP A 36 10.74 11.14 9.00
C ASP A 36 9.86 9.91 9.20
N LEU A 37 10.46 8.74 8.97
CA LEU A 37 9.76 7.47 9.14
C LEU A 37 9.31 7.29 10.59
N PRO A 38 8.09 6.77 10.81
CA PRO A 38 7.69 6.38 12.16
C PRO A 38 8.48 5.16 12.63
N ALA A 39 8.45 4.91 13.94
CA ALA A 39 9.05 3.70 14.48
C ALA A 39 8.42 2.45 13.84
N PRO A 40 9.21 1.40 13.58
CA PRO A 40 8.67 0.18 12.94
C PRO A 40 7.49 -0.39 13.71
N ARG A 41 6.43 -0.70 12.98
CA ARG A 41 5.22 -1.35 13.48
C ARG A 41 4.44 -0.55 14.53
N VAL A 42 4.68 0.75 14.61
CA VAL A 42 3.92 1.64 15.48
C VAL A 42 2.95 2.44 14.62
N ALA A 43 1.67 2.36 14.96
CA ALA A 43 0.64 3.12 14.26
C ALA A 43 0.72 4.60 14.67
N VAL A 44 0.90 5.49 13.72
CA VAL A 44 1.05 6.91 13.96
C VAL A 44 0.06 7.68 13.11
N LEU A 45 -0.68 8.60 13.73
CA LEU A 45 -1.60 9.47 13.02
C LEU A 45 -0.82 10.57 12.31
N LYS A 46 -1.02 10.73 11.01
CA LYS A 46 -0.33 11.73 10.18
C LYS A 46 -1.30 12.40 9.23
N LYS A 47 -1.04 13.67 8.96
CA LYS A 47 -1.68 14.39 7.86
C LYS A 47 -0.94 14.04 6.58
N LEU A 48 -1.68 13.52 5.59
CA LEU A 48 -1.13 13.11 4.30
C LEU A 48 -1.45 14.17 3.27
N LYS A 49 -0.45 14.53 2.48
CA LYS A 49 -0.59 15.58 1.47
C LYS A 49 0.12 15.20 0.19
N ASN A 50 -0.31 15.81 -0.90
CA ASN A 50 0.38 15.71 -2.17
C ASN A 50 1.64 16.59 -2.09
N SER A 51 2.81 16.00 -2.28
CA SER A 51 4.08 16.72 -2.14
C SER A 51 4.29 17.80 -3.21
N ASN A 52 3.67 17.65 -4.37
CA ASN A 52 3.81 18.59 -5.47
C ASN A 52 2.88 19.81 -5.32
N THR A 53 1.64 19.60 -4.88
CA THR A 53 0.64 20.64 -4.76
C THR A 53 0.46 21.15 -3.34
N ASN A 54 0.97 20.41 -2.37
CA ASN A 54 0.77 20.64 -0.94
C ASN A 54 -0.69 20.55 -0.49
N GLU A 55 -1.56 20.03 -1.33
CA GLU A 55 -2.96 19.80 -0.98
C GLU A 55 -3.09 18.65 0.00
N MET A 56 -3.91 18.84 1.03
CA MET A 56 -4.20 17.78 1.99
C MET A 56 -5.04 16.69 1.34
N ILE A 57 -4.63 15.44 1.53
CA ILE A 57 -5.36 14.27 1.04
C ILE A 57 -6.29 13.76 2.13
N ASP A 58 -5.74 13.48 3.30
CA ASP A 58 -6.49 12.92 4.44
C ASP A 58 -5.61 12.94 5.68
N GLU A 59 -6.23 12.73 6.83
CA GLU A 59 -5.50 12.41 8.06
C GLU A 59 -5.72 10.93 8.35
N GLY A 60 -4.63 10.17 8.41
CA GLY A 60 -4.72 8.72 8.54
C GLY A 60 -3.57 8.12 9.33
N ILE A 61 -3.65 6.81 9.51
CA ILE A 61 -2.64 6.06 10.24
C ILE A 61 -1.57 5.60 9.24
N VAL A 62 -0.30 5.78 9.63
CA VAL A 62 0.85 5.29 8.86
C VAL A 62 1.54 4.21 9.66
N LEU A 63 1.83 3.09 9.02
CA LEU A 63 2.59 1.99 9.57
C LEU A 63 3.80 1.73 8.67
N TRP A 64 4.97 1.61 9.32
CA TRP A 64 6.23 1.34 8.63
C TRP A 64 6.75 -0.04 8.99
N PHE A 65 7.11 -0.83 7.99
CA PHE A 65 7.63 -2.18 8.15
C PHE A 65 8.94 -2.31 7.38
N PRO A 66 10.09 -2.12 8.03
CA PRO A 66 11.37 -2.30 7.33
C PRO A 66 11.59 -3.76 6.96
N GLY A 67 12.07 -3.99 5.74
CA GLY A 67 12.43 -5.35 5.31
C GLY A 67 13.61 -5.89 6.11
N PRO A 68 13.75 -7.21 6.23
CA PRO A 68 12.88 -8.23 5.63
C PRO A 68 11.62 -8.56 6.46
N ASN A 69 11.40 -7.89 7.59
CA ASN A 69 10.32 -8.20 8.52
C ASN A 69 9.01 -7.51 8.09
N SER A 70 8.54 -7.85 6.90
CA SER A 70 7.32 -7.33 6.30
C SER A 70 6.59 -8.42 5.53
N TYR A 71 5.37 -8.13 5.11
CA TYR A 71 4.58 -9.09 4.35
C TYR A 71 5.27 -9.54 3.06
N THR A 72 5.86 -8.60 2.32
CA THR A 72 6.54 -8.90 1.05
C THR A 72 8.01 -9.26 1.21
N GLY A 73 8.60 -9.03 2.38
CA GLY A 73 10.04 -9.15 2.59
C GLY A 73 10.83 -7.92 2.18
N GLU A 74 10.16 -6.92 1.63
CA GLU A 74 10.76 -5.63 1.25
C GLU A 74 10.40 -4.56 2.27
N ASP A 75 10.98 -3.37 2.15
CA ASP A 75 10.48 -2.21 2.88
C ASP A 75 9.04 -1.98 2.47
N LEU A 76 8.16 -1.82 3.46
CA LEU A 76 6.73 -1.76 3.22
C LEU A 76 6.09 -0.70 4.12
N ALA A 77 5.19 0.06 3.56
CA ALA A 77 4.39 1.03 4.29
C ALA A 77 2.91 0.78 4.05
N GLU A 78 2.10 1.08 5.06
CA GLU A 78 0.65 1.07 4.93
C GLU A 78 0.09 2.41 5.34
N PHE A 79 -0.87 2.90 4.55
CA PHE A 79 -1.60 4.13 4.80
C PHE A 79 -3.06 3.76 5.02
N HIS A 80 -3.55 3.94 6.24
CA HIS A 80 -4.92 3.65 6.62
C HIS A 80 -5.70 4.96 6.59
N VAL A 81 -6.54 5.11 5.59
CA VAL A 81 -7.24 6.37 5.29
C VAL A 81 -8.74 6.16 5.23
N HIS A 82 -9.49 7.24 5.11
CA HIS A 82 -10.93 7.13 4.86
C HIS A 82 -11.19 6.41 3.56
N GLY A 83 -12.15 5.50 3.56
CA GLY A 83 -12.45 4.61 2.44
C GLY A 83 -13.23 5.26 1.31
N SER A 84 -13.06 6.57 1.09
CA SER A 84 -13.73 7.24 0.00
C SER A 84 -12.91 7.08 -1.29
N ARG A 85 -13.64 7.05 -2.40
CA ARG A 85 -13.02 6.96 -3.73
C ARG A 85 -12.08 8.15 -3.98
N ALA A 86 -12.49 9.34 -3.56
CA ALA A 86 -11.70 10.55 -3.74
C ALA A 86 -10.37 10.48 -2.98
N VAL A 87 -10.36 10.00 -1.74
CA VAL A 87 -9.14 9.89 -0.94
C VAL A 87 -8.19 8.85 -1.54
N VAL A 88 -8.71 7.67 -1.89
CA VAL A 88 -7.88 6.61 -2.48
C VAL A 88 -7.29 7.07 -3.81
N SER A 89 -8.09 7.69 -4.66
CA SER A 89 -7.63 8.21 -5.95
C SER A 89 -6.56 9.29 -5.78
N ALA A 90 -6.75 10.22 -4.85
CA ALA A 90 -5.78 11.28 -4.58
C ALA A 90 -4.46 10.69 -4.06
N LEU A 91 -4.54 9.69 -3.19
CA LEU A 91 -3.36 9.02 -2.65
C LEU A 91 -2.61 8.28 -3.76
N HIS A 92 -3.30 7.52 -4.59
CA HIS A 92 -2.69 6.84 -5.73
C HIS A 92 -2.04 7.81 -6.71
N SER A 93 -2.72 8.90 -7.02
CA SER A 93 -2.19 9.92 -7.91
C SER A 93 -0.90 10.53 -7.35
N SER A 94 -0.87 10.81 -6.06
CA SER A 94 0.32 11.36 -5.40
C SER A 94 1.48 10.38 -5.44
N ILE A 95 1.24 9.10 -5.15
CA ILE A 95 2.30 8.09 -5.16
C ILE A 95 2.81 7.85 -6.58
N SER A 96 1.92 7.86 -7.58
CA SER A 96 2.32 7.64 -8.97
C SER A 96 3.28 8.72 -9.49
N GLY A 97 3.26 9.89 -8.88
CA GLY A 97 4.19 10.97 -9.21
C GLY A 97 5.58 10.83 -8.60
N ILE A 98 5.77 9.85 -7.73
CA ILE A 98 7.07 9.60 -7.09
C ILE A 98 7.89 8.66 -7.98
N LYS A 99 9.17 8.99 -8.16
CA LYS A 99 10.07 8.24 -9.04
C LYS A 99 10.13 6.77 -8.67
N ASN A 100 10.07 5.91 -9.68
CA ASN A 100 10.18 4.45 -9.55
C ASN A 100 9.02 3.81 -8.76
N CYS A 101 7.87 4.45 -8.75
CA CYS A 101 6.66 3.91 -8.15
C CYS A 101 5.62 3.65 -9.25
N ARG A 102 4.97 2.51 -9.18
CA ARG A 102 3.90 2.14 -10.12
C ARG A 102 2.79 1.38 -9.41
N LEU A 103 1.63 1.37 -10.00
CA LEU A 103 0.53 0.55 -9.51
C LEU A 103 0.90 -0.93 -9.62
N ALA A 104 0.59 -1.70 -8.58
CA ALA A 104 0.86 -3.13 -8.57
C ALA A 104 0.04 -3.86 -9.64
N GLU A 105 0.64 -4.89 -10.21
CA GLU A 105 -0.08 -5.82 -11.06
C GLU A 105 -0.95 -6.73 -10.20
N PRO A 106 -2.00 -7.35 -10.80
CA PRO A 106 -2.87 -8.25 -10.04
C PRO A 106 -2.10 -9.34 -9.30
N GLY A 107 -2.29 -9.42 -7.99
CA GLY A 107 -1.66 -10.43 -7.15
C GLY A 107 -0.19 -10.22 -6.86
N GLU A 108 0.38 -9.08 -7.20
CA GLU A 108 1.83 -8.88 -7.13
C GLU A 108 2.36 -8.88 -5.69
N PHE A 109 1.65 -8.33 -4.72
CA PHE A 109 2.10 -8.39 -3.32
C PHE A 109 2.23 -9.82 -2.82
N THR A 110 1.25 -10.65 -3.11
CA THR A 110 1.28 -12.07 -2.72
C THR A 110 2.39 -12.81 -3.45
N LYS A 111 2.60 -12.51 -4.73
CA LYS A 111 3.71 -13.10 -5.49
C LYS A 111 5.06 -12.75 -4.91
N LEU A 112 5.26 -11.48 -4.54
CA LEU A 112 6.51 -11.04 -3.89
C LEU A 112 6.71 -11.71 -2.54
N ALA A 113 5.65 -11.80 -1.74
CA ALA A 113 5.71 -12.48 -0.45
C ALA A 113 6.13 -13.94 -0.60
N PHE A 114 5.60 -14.61 -1.60
CA PHE A 114 5.98 -15.99 -1.91
C PHE A 114 7.44 -16.08 -2.37
N GLN A 115 7.84 -15.23 -3.33
CA GLN A 115 9.20 -15.22 -3.86
C GLN A 115 10.25 -14.97 -2.79
N ASN A 116 9.91 -14.16 -1.79
CA ASN A 116 10.81 -13.82 -0.69
C ASN A 116 10.66 -14.74 0.53
N GLY A 117 9.98 -15.86 0.35
CA GLY A 117 9.87 -16.89 1.39
C GLY A 117 9.01 -16.50 2.58
N LYS A 118 8.11 -15.51 2.41
CA LYS A 118 7.26 -15.01 3.50
C LYS A 118 5.97 -15.80 3.64
N ILE A 119 5.58 -16.53 2.62
CA ILE A 119 4.40 -17.40 2.64
C ILE A 119 4.88 -18.83 2.53
N ASN A 120 4.47 -19.65 3.50
CA ASN A 120 4.79 -21.06 3.50
C ASN A 120 3.71 -21.81 2.74
N LEU A 121 4.11 -22.45 1.63
CA LEU A 121 3.21 -23.18 0.76
C LEU A 121 2.99 -24.59 1.25
N LEU A 122 2.06 -24.76 2.17
CA LEU A 122 1.59 -26.10 2.51
C LEU A 122 0.61 -26.63 1.47
N LYS A 123 -0.10 -25.72 0.78
CA LYS A 123 -1.05 -26.07 -0.27
C LYS A 123 -1.02 -25.03 -1.38
N ALA A 124 -0.82 -25.49 -2.61
CA ALA A 124 -0.82 -24.60 -3.78
C ALA A 124 -2.14 -23.83 -3.94
N GLU A 125 -3.25 -24.45 -3.61
CA GLU A 125 -4.58 -23.82 -3.69
C GLU A 125 -4.72 -22.63 -2.75
N SER A 126 -4.05 -22.64 -1.58
CA SER A 126 -4.08 -21.52 -0.62
C SER A 126 -3.44 -20.27 -1.21
N ILE A 127 -2.36 -20.44 -1.97
CA ILE A 127 -1.71 -19.30 -2.66
C ILE A 127 -2.60 -18.78 -3.78
N ALA A 128 -3.21 -19.69 -4.54
CA ALA A 128 -4.15 -19.31 -5.59
C ALA A 128 -5.31 -18.49 -5.01
N ASP A 129 -5.82 -18.87 -3.85
CA ASP A 129 -6.88 -18.16 -3.17
C ASP A 129 -6.43 -16.75 -2.74
N LEU A 130 -5.22 -16.64 -2.19
CA LEU A 130 -4.68 -15.33 -1.80
C LEU A 130 -4.48 -14.41 -3.00
N VAL A 131 -3.90 -14.94 -4.09
CA VAL A 131 -3.71 -14.17 -5.32
C VAL A 131 -5.06 -13.77 -5.91
N SER A 132 -6.03 -14.67 -5.89
CA SER A 132 -7.38 -14.41 -6.41
C SER A 132 -8.09 -13.32 -5.61
N ALA A 133 -7.98 -13.35 -4.28
CA ALA A 133 -8.58 -12.34 -3.41
C ALA A 133 -7.95 -10.96 -3.66
N GLU A 134 -6.63 -10.90 -3.76
CA GLU A 134 -5.91 -9.65 -4.05
C GLU A 134 -6.29 -9.11 -5.43
N THR A 135 -6.35 -9.98 -6.42
CA THR A 135 -6.73 -9.63 -7.80
C THR A 135 -8.15 -9.06 -7.85
N GLU A 136 -9.07 -9.63 -7.09
CA GLU A 136 -10.46 -9.16 -7.04
C GLU A 136 -10.54 -7.75 -6.45
N ILE A 137 -9.80 -7.48 -5.38
CA ILE A 137 -9.72 -6.15 -4.78
C ILE A 137 -9.17 -5.14 -5.78
N GLN A 138 -8.08 -5.48 -6.47
CA GLN A 138 -7.43 -4.61 -7.43
C GLN A 138 -8.32 -4.38 -8.66
N ARG A 139 -9.03 -5.39 -9.11
CA ARG A 139 -9.97 -5.26 -10.24
C ARG A 139 -11.09 -4.29 -9.91
N LYS A 140 -11.68 -4.39 -8.74
CA LYS A 140 -12.73 -3.47 -8.30
C LYS A 140 -12.20 -2.04 -8.17
N GLN A 141 -11.01 -1.88 -7.66
CA GLN A 141 -10.35 -0.57 -7.59
C GLN A 141 -10.22 0.07 -8.97
N ALA A 142 -9.76 -0.70 -9.97
CA ALA A 142 -9.59 -0.21 -11.33
C ALA A 142 -10.90 0.24 -11.98
N VAL A 143 -12.01 -0.42 -11.67
CA VAL A 143 -13.33 -0.06 -12.19
C VAL A 143 -13.91 1.17 -11.48
N GLU A 144 -13.67 1.29 -10.18
CA GLU A 144 -14.29 2.33 -9.35
C GLU A 144 -13.49 3.64 -9.32
N ILE A 145 -12.22 3.58 -9.66
CA ILE A 145 -11.34 4.75 -9.71
C ILE A 145 -11.22 5.27 -11.13
#